data_b18f0a9c02172c6e4be4ada83272c804
#
_entry.id   b18f0a9c02172c6e4be4ada83272c804
#
_cell.length_a   1.000
_cell.length_b   1.000
_cell.length_c   1.000
_cell.angle_alpha   90.00
_cell.angle_beta   90.00
_cell.angle_gamma   90.00
#
_symmetry.space_group_name_H-M   'P 1'
#
loop_
_entity.id
_entity.type
_entity.pdbx_description
1 polymer ?
#
loop_
_entity_poly.entity_id
_entity_poly.type
_entity_poly.pdbx_seq_one_letter_code
_entity_poly.pdbx_strand_id
1 'polypeptide(L)'
;MDYDAIVVGAGPGGSAAALELARAGARVGLFEQQQLPRYKPCGGCLSLKIDRILEPDFHAVVDKTVHRVSLLFEGVDALRAASDRPLAYMVMRGKFDLFLAHKARAAGAQLRTGKRVLGVIEERDRVRVRTGRGEYSARYVVGADGASSIVARSLKLAPRRRVAVCVEAEVATRAPAPGAPSDEVRIDFGAVPFGYGWVFPKRDHLSVGVGGLREKIGNPRAFYDEFLIDQDLADAFGGEQRHGYIIPLYGGSGAPLASRRALLAGDAAALVDPLLGEGIYYAVRSGQLAGQTIARALADDAPGTLAQYARLIEAEIHAEFRPARKLAWLLYAFPRAGYAFLKRRRECLERFFDLLRGEAGYGDLWREFRRAAPGELLRSLRSASRRAPRSVAEHYDRLARRYDASLFLWRTLVSGPAWQALGELIARSVRPGATVLDAGTGTGDATALVLARANPGRVLAVDASKAMLHAARKKIPDARVVWAQHDITSLPYPDASVDVVVSTWTLETLPDPRRAVREFLRVIKDDGFVIYAFSARPAAGLERLYARLIEQSSAATLHGRFLQPAEQPYHDCGRSRLMKFANGLAAVVVLRKCCSVDDPHSPCLPTQLRNETKKHSGRIRVATAIP
;
A
#
# COMPACT_ATOMS: atom_id res chain seq x y z
N MET A 1 26.44 33.08 31.07
CA MET A 1 25.66 32.29 30.11
C MET A 1 26.05 32.71 28.69
N ASP A 2 26.28 31.72 27.83
CA ASP A 2 26.72 31.97 26.47
C ASP A 2 25.57 32.53 25.60
N TYR A 3 24.34 32.05 25.86
CA TYR A 3 23.15 32.41 25.13
C TYR A 3 21.96 32.68 26.06
N ASP A 4 20.96 33.39 25.57
CA ASP A 4 19.65 33.47 26.23
C ASP A 4 18.82 32.22 25.89
N ALA A 5 18.94 31.73 24.64
CA ALA A 5 18.38 30.46 24.22
C ALA A 5 19.29 29.69 23.27
N ILE A 6 19.31 28.35 23.41
CA ILE A 6 19.92 27.45 22.44
C ILE A 6 18.82 26.66 21.74
N VAL A 7 18.85 26.66 20.40
CA VAL A 7 17.97 25.83 19.57
C VAL A 7 18.78 24.68 18.98
N VAL A 8 18.34 23.44 19.22
CA VAL A 8 19.02 22.23 18.77
C VAL A 8 18.30 21.68 17.53
N GLY A 9 19.02 21.69 16.39
CA GLY A 9 18.53 21.31 15.07
C GLY A 9 18.11 22.50 14.20
N ALA A 10 18.76 22.68 13.04
CA ALA A 10 18.44 23.73 12.06
C ALA A 10 17.50 23.18 10.93
N GLY A 11 16.57 22.31 11.28
CA GLY A 11 15.42 21.98 10.43
C GLY A 11 14.35 23.08 10.50
N PRO A 12 13.20 22.88 9.83
CA PRO A 12 12.15 23.92 9.74
C PRO A 12 11.70 24.45 11.11
N GLY A 13 11.48 23.56 12.08
CA GLY A 13 11.04 23.98 13.43
C GLY A 13 12.09 24.76 14.20
N GLY A 14 13.35 24.31 14.14
CA GLY A 14 14.42 24.99 14.86
C GLY A 14 14.78 26.32 14.23
N SER A 15 14.83 26.40 12.91
CA SER A 15 15.08 27.67 12.19
C SER A 15 13.96 28.68 12.47
N ALA A 16 12.70 28.24 12.50
CA ALA A 16 11.57 29.11 12.84
C ALA A 16 11.65 29.60 14.30
N ALA A 17 11.97 28.71 15.25
CA ALA A 17 12.14 29.11 16.66
C ALA A 17 13.30 30.12 16.85
N ALA A 18 14.43 29.86 16.19
CA ALA A 18 15.59 30.75 16.25
C ALA A 18 15.30 32.12 15.61
N LEU A 19 14.54 32.16 14.51
CA LEU A 19 14.09 33.41 13.88
C LEU A 19 13.24 34.27 14.82
N GLU A 20 12.23 33.67 15.45
CA GLU A 20 11.36 34.40 16.39
C GLU A 20 12.15 34.94 17.59
N LEU A 21 13.05 34.13 18.15
CA LEU A 21 13.88 34.55 19.28
C LEU A 21 14.86 35.67 18.88
N ALA A 22 15.51 35.56 17.72
CA ALA A 22 16.44 36.57 17.24
C ALA A 22 15.72 37.91 16.95
N ARG A 23 14.53 37.87 16.36
CA ARG A 23 13.67 39.04 16.14
C ARG A 23 13.25 39.72 17.44
N ALA A 24 13.11 38.95 18.51
CA ALA A 24 12.84 39.49 19.87
C ALA A 24 14.12 40.00 20.56
N GLY A 25 15.26 40.04 19.89
CA GLY A 25 16.51 40.57 20.43
C GLY A 25 17.29 39.61 21.34
N ALA A 26 16.89 38.34 21.43
CA ALA A 26 17.59 37.36 22.25
C ALA A 26 18.91 36.92 21.61
N ARG A 27 19.94 36.61 22.45
CA ARG A 27 21.18 35.97 22.01
C ARG A 27 20.92 34.47 21.79
N VAL A 28 20.79 34.08 20.50
CA VAL A 28 20.36 32.71 20.11
C VAL A 28 21.51 31.93 19.50
N GLY A 29 21.76 30.73 20.01
CA GLY A 29 22.62 29.72 19.37
C GLY A 29 21.75 28.69 18.63
N LEU A 30 21.82 28.62 17.29
CA LEU A 30 21.20 27.59 16.47
C LEU A 30 22.20 26.51 16.10
N PHE A 31 22.10 25.33 16.74
CA PHE A 31 23.09 24.24 16.62
C PHE A 31 22.58 23.17 15.66
N GLU A 32 23.35 22.91 14.61
CA GLU A 32 23.08 21.86 13.60
C GLU A 32 24.23 20.85 13.56
N GLN A 33 23.91 19.56 13.62
CA GLN A 33 24.93 18.50 13.64
C GLN A 33 25.68 18.34 12.31
N GLN A 34 25.05 18.68 11.18
CA GLN A 34 25.61 18.56 9.84
C GLN A 34 26.02 19.93 9.29
N GLN A 35 26.79 19.92 8.20
CA GLN A 35 26.96 21.11 7.38
C GLN A 35 25.70 21.34 6.53
N LEU A 36 25.33 22.59 6.32
CA LEU A 36 24.23 22.97 5.44
C LEU A 36 24.79 23.46 4.08
N PRO A 37 24.13 23.16 2.95
CA PRO A 37 22.92 22.36 2.82
C PRO A 37 23.18 20.88 3.08
N ARG A 38 22.18 20.17 3.62
CA ARG A 38 22.23 18.74 3.86
C ARG A 38 21.05 18.01 3.22
N TYR A 39 21.27 16.79 2.81
CA TYR A 39 20.18 15.91 2.41
C TYR A 39 19.34 15.52 3.64
N LYS A 40 18.03 15.53 3.50
CA LYS A 40 17.11 14.94 4.47
C LYS A 40 15.98 14.21 3.73
N PRO A 41 15.81 12.90 3.92
CA PRO A 41 14.75 12.14 3.30
C PRO A 41 13.37 12.75 3.61
N CYS A 42 12.62 13.08 2.57
CA CYS A 42 11.29 13.67 2.68
C CYS A 42 10.71 13.93 1.29
N GLY A 43 9.47 13.57 1.02
CA GLY A 43 8.80 13.92 -0.22
C GLY A 43 8.76 15.43 -0.52
N GLY A 44 8.97 16.28 0.50
CA GLY A 44 9.08 17.74 0.33
C GLY A 44 7.79 18.39 -0.19
N CYS A 45 6.64 17.80 0.11
CA CYS A 45 5.33 18.37 -0.21
C CYS A 45 4.88 19.29 0.93
N LEU A 46 4.54 20.52 0.61
CA LEU A 46 3.99 21.54 1.51
C LEU A 46 2.55 21.83 1.14
N SER A 47 1.64 21.78 2.08
CA SER A 47 0.31 22.36 1.92
C SER A 47 0.37 23.89 1.84
N LEU A 48 -0.59 24.53 1.17
CA LEU A 48 -0.63 25.99 1.03
C LEU A 48 -0.87 26.71 2.35
N LYS A 49 -1.20 26.00 3.43
CA LYS A 49 -1.22 26.56 4.79
C LYS A 49 0.09 27.26 5.16
N ILE A 50 1.19 26.86 4.53
CA ILE A 50 2.52 27.43 4.76
C ILE A 50 2.59 28.92 4.43
N ASP A 51 1.82 29.41 3.44
CA ASP A 51 1.72 30.83 3.06
C ASP A 51 1.24 31.73 4.20
N ARG A 52 0.54 31.15 5.19
CA ARG A 52 0.00 31.91 6.34
C ARG A 52 1.03 32.12 7.44
N ILE A 53 2.13 31.37 7.40
CA ILE A 53 3.12 31.35 8.50
C ILE A 53 4.55 31.63 8.04
N LEU A 54 4.80 31.65 6.75
CA LEU A 54 6.07 32.10 6.16
C LEU A 54 5.85 33.38 5.36
N GLU A 55 6.90 34.22 5.32
CA GLU A 55 6.95 35.39 4.45
C GLU A 55 7.06 34.96 2.98
N PRO A 56 6.49 35.72 2.02
CA PRO A 56 6.39 35.32 0.61
C PRO A 56 7.71 34.98 -0.08
N ASP A 57 8.84 35.43 0.44
CA ASP A 57 10.19 35.18 -0.12
C ASP A 57 10.58 33.70 -0.10
N PHE A 58 9.89 32.82 0.67
CA PHE A 58 10.14 31.39 0.62
C PHE A 58 9.78 30.77 -0.75
N HIS A 59 8.96 31.45 -1.56
CA HIS A 59 8.64 30.98 -2.91
C HIS A 59 9.89 30.87 -3.81
N ALA A 60 10.97 31.60 -3.49
CA ALA A 60 12.25 31.48 -4.20
C ALA A 60 12.88 30.06 -4.07
N VAL A 61 12.49 29.28 -3.07
CA VAL A 61 12.97 27.90 -2.85
C VAL A 61 11.90 26.85 -3.11
N VAL A 62 10.75 27.23 -3.65
CA VAL A 62 9.76 26.32 -4.20
C VAL A 62 10.30 25.73 -5.50
N ASP A 63 10.41 24.43 -5.53
CA ASP A 63 10.95 23.69 -6.68
C ASP A 63 9.88 23.50 -7.76
N LYS A 64 8.62 23.26 -7.34
CA LYS A 64 7.46 23.09 -8.23
C LYS A 64 6.14 23.42 -7.52
N THR A 65 5.21 24.01 -8.27
CA THR A 65 3.81 24.18 -7.84
C THR A 65 2.95 23.11 -8.47
N VAL A 66 2.03 22.54 -7.69
CA VAL A 66 1.19 21.41 -8.07
C VAL A 66 -0.25 21.87 -8.21
N HIS A 67 -0.89 21.51 -9.34
CA HIS A 67 -2.29 21.80 -9.66
C HIS A 67 -3.13 20.53 -9.87
N ARG A 68 -2.47 19.35 -9.92
CA ARG A 68 -3.12 18.07 -10.19
C ARG A 68 -2.78 17.04 -9.12
N VAL A 69 -3.77 16.23 -8.79
CA VAL A 69 -3.58 15.10 -7.88
C VAL A 69 -4.27 13.87 -8.45
N SER A 70 -3.56 12.75 -8.41
CA SER A 70 -4.09 11.42 -8.66
C SER A 70 -4.06 10.63 -7.36
N LEU A 71 -5.24 10.29 -6.86
CA LEU A 71 -5.40 9.34 -5.78
C LEU A 71 -5.59 7.95 -6.39
N LEU A 72 -4.70 7.03 -6.08
CA LEU A 72 -4.72 5.66 -6.58
C LEU A 72 -5.10 4.69 -5.46
N PHE A 73 -5.54 3.52 -5.87
CA PHE A 73 -5.70 2.39 -4.99
C PHE A 73 -5.11 1.13 -5.64
N GLU A 74 -4.06 0.58 -5.04
CA GLU A 74 -3.32 -0.60 -5.55
C GLU A 74 -2.82 -0.40 -7.01
N GLY A 75 -2.41 0.81 -7.38
CA GLY A 75 -1.83 1.16 -8.68
C GLY A 75 -2.81 1.27 -9.86
N VAL A 76 -4.06 0.86 -9.72
CA VAL A 76 -4.93 0.61 -10.89
C VAL A 76 -6.12 1.56 -11.03
N ASP A 77 -6.71 2.09 -10.01
CA ASP A 77 -7.92 2.91 -10.10
C ASP A 77 -7.60 4.35 -9.69
N ALA A 78 -7.47 5.27 -10.63
CA ALA A 78 -7.09 6.64 -10.36
C ALA A 78 -8.30 7.58 -10.27
N LEU A 79 -8.47 8.22 -9.11
CA LEU A 79 -9.32 9.39 -8.97
C LEU A 79 -8.47 10.63 -9.27
N ARG A 80 -8.59 11.17 -10.48
CA ARG A 80 -7.84 12.34 -10.92
C ARG A 80 -8.64 13.61 -10.68
N ALA A 81 -7.97 14.62 -10.16
CA ALA A 81 -8.53 15.94 -10.01
C ALA A 81 -7.50 17.01 -10.39
N ALA A 82 -7.98 18.06 -11.02
CA ALA A 82 -7.21 19.25 -11.36
C ALA A 82 -7.88 20.47 -10.74
N SER A 83 -7.09 21.51 -10.47
CA SER A 83 -7.54 22.76 -9.91
C SER A 83 -6.81 23.91 -10.60
N ASP A 84 -7.53 24.98 -10.93
CA ASP A 84 -6.95 26.23 -11.45
C ASP A 84 -6.10 26.95 -10.38
N ARG A 85 -6.37 26.66 -9.10
CA ARG A 85 -5.60 27.16 -7.97
C ARG A 85 -4.57 26.12 -7.54
N PRO A 86 -3.38 26.52 -7.06
CA PRO A 86 -2.42 25.61 -6.49
C PRO A 86 -3.02 24.68 -5.42
N LEU A 87 -2.49 23.45 -5.33
CA LEU A 87 -2.86 22.45 -4.32
C LEU A 87 -1.72 22.20 -3.32
N ALA A 88 -0.48 22.28 -3.79
CA ALA A 88 0.70 22.08 -2.95
C ALA A 88 1.94 22.71 -3.59
N TYR A 89 2.96 22.96 -2.77
CA TYR A 89 4.32 23.29 -3.22
C TYR A 89 5.24 22.10 -2.99
N MET A 90 6.14 21.88 -3.94
CA MET A 90 7.24 20.94 -3.79
C MET A 90 8.51 21.69 -3.47
N VAL A 91 9.25 21.22 -2.47
CA VAL A 91 10.55 21.80 -2.09
C VAL A 91 11.60 20.71 -1.96
N MET A 92 12.85 21.10 -2.23
CA MET A 92 14.02 20.30 -1.89
C MET A 92 14.47 20.67 -0.48
N ARG A 93 14.48 19.70 0.44
CA ARG A 93 14.77 19.93 1.86
C ARG A 93 16.12 20.61 2.09
N GLY A 94 17.13 20.27 1.30
CA GLY A 94 18.43 20.92 1.40
C GLY A 94 18.36 22.42 1.19
N LYS A 95 17.63 22.88 0.15
CA LYS A 95 17.43 24.29 -0.18
C LYS A 95 16.50 24.97 0.82
N PHE A 96 15.38 24.35 1.14
CA PHE A 96 14.37 24.91 2.03
C PHE A 96 14.87 25.08 3.46
N ASP A 97 15.52 24.05 4.03
CA ASP A 97 16.08 24.11 5.37
C ASP A 97 17.19 25.17 5.48
N LEU A 98 18.06 25.24 4.45
CA LEU A 98 19.12 26.28 4.37
C LEU A 98 18.52 27.69 4.33
N PHE A 99 17.48 27.90 3.51
CA PHE A 99 16.81 29.19 3.40
C PHE A 99 16.27 29.65 4.77
N LEU A 100 15.55 28.78 5.49
CA LEU A 100 15.03 29.10 6.82
C LEU A 100 16.15 29.38 7.84
N ALA A 101 17.23 28.58 7.82
CA ALA A 101 18.38 28.79 8.69
C ALA A 101 19.11 30.12 8.40
N HIS A 102 19.19 30.51 7.13
CA HIS A 102 19.76 31.81 6.75
C HIS A 102 18.87 32.97 7.17
N LYS A 103 17.55 32.85 7.11
CA LYS A 103 16.64 33.88 7.66
C LYS A 103 16.86 34.07 9.16
N ALA A 104 16.98 32.96 9.92
CA ALA A 104 17.27 33.05 11.36
C ALA A 104 18.64 33.73 11.60
N ARG A 105 19.66 33.37 10.82
CA ARG A 105 21.00 34.01 10.90
C ARG A 105 20.96 35.50 10.55
N ALA A 106 20.25 35.88 9.51
CA ALA A 106 20.09 37.29 9.11
C ALA A 106 19.36 38.11 10.19
N ALA A 107 18.47 37.51 10.97
CA ALA A 107 17.82 38.12 12.11
C ALA A 107 18.73 38.20 13.36
N GLY A 108 19.92 37.64 13.36
CA GLY A 108 20.88 37.70 14.46
C GLY A 108 21.16 36.39 15.19
N ALA A 109 20.53 35.27 14.80
CA ALA A 109 20.83 33.96 15.40
C ALA A 109 22.24 33.48 14.97
N GLN A 110 23.01 32.96 15.92
CA GLN A 110 24.33 32.38 15.67
C GLN A 110 24.18 30.93 15.16
N LEU A 111 24.15 30.75 13.83
CA LEU A 111 24.12 29.43 13.21
C LEU A 111 25.48 28.72 13.39
N ARG A 112 25.47 27.56 14.05
CA ARG A 112 26.61 26.70 14.33
C ARG A 112 26.44 25.33 13.70
N THR A 113 26.94 25.14 12.48
CA THR A 113 26.95 23.85 11.78
C THR A 113 28.09 22.93 12.27
N GLY A 114 27.94 21.61 12.09
CA GLY A 114 28.89 20.62 12.61
C GLY A 114 28.89 20.55 14.15
N LYS A 115 27.85 21.06 14.81
CA LYS A 115 27.68 21.07 16.28
C LYS A 115 26.67 20.02 16.71
N ARG A 116 27.12 18.79 16.85
CA ARG A 116 26.29 17.71 17.36
C ARG A 116 26.09 17.84 18.87
N VAL A 117 24.86 18.01 19.31
CA VAL A 117 24.48 17.97 20.73
C VAL A 117 24.44 16.51 21.20
N LEU A 118 25.09 16.24 22.33
CA LEU A 118 25.22 14.91 22.93
C LEU A 118 24.34 14.73 24.17
N GLY A 119 23.88 15.82 24.77
CA GLY A 119 23.01 15.80 25.93
C GLY A 119 22.66 17.20 26.41
N VAL A 120 21.58 17.28 27.18
CA VAL A 120 21.10 18.52 27.80
C VAL A 120 20.82 18.23 29.27
N ILE A 121 21.27 19.13 30.14
CA ILE A 121 21.03 19.09 31.59
C ILE A 121 20.28 20.36 31.99
N GLU A 122 19.12 20.21 32.59
CA GLU A 122 18.34 21.32 33.11
C GLU A 122 18.72 21.56 34.58
N GLU A 123 19.17 22.77 34.88
CA GLU A 123 19.48 23.25 36.24
C GLU A 123 18.41 24.25 36.70
N ARG A 124 18.55 24.73 37.90
CA ARG A 124 17.53 25.64 38.50
C ARG A 124 17.40 26.94 37.73
N ASP A 125 18.52 27.51 37.28
CA ASP A 125 18.64 28.85 36.67
C ASP A 125 19.01 28.84 35.17
N ARG A 126 19.49 27.71 34.64
CA ARG A 126 19.98 27.55 33.27
C ARG A 126 19.82 26.13 32.73
N VAL A 127 20.15 25.98 31.46
CA VAL A 127 20.38 24.69 30.81
C VAL A 127 21.82 24.59 30.34
N ARG A 128 22.43 23.43 30.48
CA ARG A 128 23.73 23.09 29.89
C ARG A 128 23.55 22.16 28.73
N VAL A 129 24.13 22.53 27.59
CA VAL A 129 24.07 21.80 26.33
C VAL A 129 25.46 21.28 25.99
N ARG A 130 25.66 19.97 26.11
CA ARG A 130 26.92 19.30 25.85
C ARG A 130 27.02 18.93 24.38
N THR A 131 28.13 19.29 23.76
CA THR A 131 28.46 18.95 22.35
C THR A 131 29.79 18.17 22.30
N GLY A 132 30.13 17.62 21.13
CA GLY A 132 31.43 16.98 20.93
C GLY A 132 32.65 17.94 21.01
N ARG A 133 32.41 19.26 21.07
CA ARG A 133 33.45 20.31 21.08
C ARG A 133 33.31 21.29 22.23
N GLY A 134 32.72 20.87 23.37
CA GLY A 134 32.55 21.68 24.55
C GLY A 134 31.11 21.77 25.03
N GLU A 135 30.92 22.52 26.09
CA GLU A 135 29.63 22.74 26.74
C GLU A 135 29.23 24.21 26.63
N TYR A 136 27.95 24.44 26.44
CA TYR A 136 27.34 25.76 26.33
C TYR A 136 26.19 25.90 27.34
N SER A 137 26.00 27.11 27.84
CA SER A 137 24.95 27.44 28.80
C SER A 137 23.95 28.44 28.22
N ALA A 138 22.66 28.25 28.54
CA ALA A 138 21.61 29.16 28.17
C ALA A 138 20.51 29.22 29.23
N ARG A 139 19.65 30.23 29.19
CA ARG A 139 18.45 30.29 30.06
C ARG A 139 17.40 29.25 29.63
N TYR A 140 17.29 29.03 28.31
CA TYR A 140 16.29 28.12 27.74
C TYR A 140 16.87 27.29 26.61
N VAL A 141 16.22 26.15 26.29
CA VAL A 141 16.54 25.31 25.14
C VAL A 141 15.28 24.93 24.36
N VAL A 142 15.38 24.92 23.03
CA VAL A 142 14.39 24.32 22.14
C VAL A 142 14.96 23.06 21.51
N GLY A 143 14.30 21.91 21.74
CA GLY A 143 14.60 20.65 21.07
C GLY A 143 13.82 20.58 19.75
N ALA A 144 14.49 20.80 18.62
CA ALA A 144 13.99 20.69 17.26
C ALA A 144 14.85 19.72 16.44
N ASP A 145 15.44 18.73 17.10
CA ASP A 145 16.44 17.79 16.61
C ASP A 145 15.85 16.49 16.05
N GLY A 146 14.56 16.56 15.66
CA GLY A 146 13.88 15.53 14.86
C GLY A 146 13.41 14.31 15.64
N ALA A 147 13.01 13.26 14.92
CA ALA A 147 12.34 12.06 15.43
C ALA A 147 13.14 11.31 16.53
N SER A 148 14.46 11.46 16.53
CA SER A 148 15.37 10.84 17.50
C SER A 148 15.94 11.85 18.51
N SER A 149 15.14 12.84 18.90
CA SER A 149 15.56 13.96 19.74
C SER A 149 16.40 13.55 20.95
N ILE A 150 17.60 14.14 21.05
CA ILE A 150 18.48 14.02 22.22
C ILE A 150 17.95 14.89 23.36
N VAL A 151 17.36 16.06 23.04
CA VAL A 151 16.78 16.96 24.03
C VAL A 151 15.64 16.26 24.75
N ALA A 152 14.70 15.66 24.00
CA ALA A 152 13.59 14.91 24.58
C ALA A 152 14.06 13.78 25.50
N ARG A 153 15.05 13.00 25.07
CA ARG A 153 15.61 11.91 25.88
C ARG A 153 16.34 12.41 27.12
N SER A 154 17.18 13.43 26.99
CA SER A 154 17.95 13.97 28.11
C SER A 154 17.07 14.50 29.24
N LEU A 155 15.96 15.14 28.86
CA LEU A 155 15.03 15.77 29.80
C LEU A 155 13.81 14.90 30.13
N LYS A 156 13.81 13.63 29.67
CA LYS A 156 12.71 12.66 29.88
C LYS A 156 11.34 13.20 29.40
N LEU A 157 11.36 14.05 28.39
CA LEU A 157 10.15 14.50 27.71
C LEU A 157 9.75 13.42 26.69
N ALA A 158 8.61 12.78 26.89
CA ALA A 158 8.19 11.63 26.09
C ALA A 158 6.85 11.89 25.37
N PRO A 159 6.84 12.64 24.26
CA PRO A 159 5.62 12.88 23.51
C PRO A 159 5.00 11.56 23.03
N ARG A 160 3.68 11.45 23.16
CA ARG A 160 2.94 10.27 22.66
C ARG A 160 3.01 10.24 21.16
N ARG A 161 3.61 9.19 20.60
CA ARG A 161 3.79 9.04 19.15
C ARG A 161 3.43 7.64 18.67
N ARG A 162 2.95 7.55 17.44
CA ARG A 162 2.99 6.34 16.63
C ARG A 162 4.15 6.48 15.66
N VAL A 163 4.83 5.41 15.38
CA VAL A 163 5.99 5.44 14.50
C VAL A 163 5.60 4.92 13.14
N ALA A 164 5.70 5.77 12.12
CA ALA A 164 5.76 5.31 10.74
C ALA A 164 7.21 5.21 10.29
N VAL A 165 7.46 4.30 9.35
CA VAL A 165 8.73 4.16 8.65
C VAL A 165 8.50 4.35 7.17
N CYS A 166 9.43 5.01 6.50
CA CYS A 166 9.37 5.20 5.06
C CYS A 166 10.69 4.84 4.39
N VAL A 167 10.61 4.52 3.10
CA VAL A 167 11.73 4.41 2.18
C VAL A 167 11.41 5.31 0.99
N GLU A 168 12.38 6.11 0.59
CA GLU A 168 12.27 7.00 -0.58
C GLU A 168 13.56 7.02 -1.37
N ALA A 169 13.46 7.44 -2.63
CA ALA A 169 14.59 7.87 -3.46
C ALA A 169 14.17 9.02 -4.38
N GLU A 170 15.16 9.78 -4.81
CA GLU A 170 15.01 10.74 -5.90
C GLU A 170 15.34 10.02 -7.21
N VAL A 171 14.30 9.84 -8.07
CA VAL A 171 14.37 9.07 -9.31
C VAL A 171 14.48 10.03 -10.47
N ALA A 172 15.56 9.94 -11.26
CA ALA A 172 15.75 10.76 -12.44
C ALA A 172 14.63 10.49 -13.46
N THR A 173 13.99 11.53 -13.96
CA THR A 173 13.04 11.37 -15.07
C THR A 173 13.80 11.33 -16.38
N ARG A 174 13.74 10.23 -17.12
CA ARG A 174 13.80 10.32 -18.58
C ARG A 174 12.61 11.18 -18.99
N ALA A 175 12.79 12.03 -20.01
CA ALA A 175 11.79 13.01 -20.43
C ALA A 175 10.35 12.49 -20.25
N PRO A 176 9.43 13.26 -19.63
CA PRO A 176 8.08 12.80 -19.40
C PRO A 176 7.49 12.29 -20.70
N ALA A 177 6.76 11.16 -20.65
CA ALA A 177 6.06 10.66 -21.82
C ALA A 177 5.26 11.81 -22.46
N PRO A 178 5.25 11.98 -23.77
CA PRO A 178 4.52 13.06 -24.42
C PRO A 178 3.07 13.11 -23.90
N GLY A 179 2.67 14.24 -23.29
CA GLY A 179 1.34 14.43 -22.69
C GLY A 179 1.18 14.06 -21.22
N ALA A 180 2.20 13.55 -20.53
CA ALA A 180 2.11 13.35 -19.09
C ALA A 180 2.20 14.70 -18.35
N PRO A 181 1.24 15.04 -17.46
CA PRO A 181 1.27 16.29 -16.73
C PRO A 181 2.47 16.32 -15.77
N SER A 182 3.33 17.31 -15.94
CA SER A 182 4.54 17.46 -15.13
C SER A 182 4.29 18.00 -13.71
N ASP A 183 3.05 18.39 -13.40
CA ASP A 183 2.61 19.05 -12.16
C ASP A 183 1.60 18.19 -11.36
N GLU A 184 1.61 16.87 -11.56
CA GLU A 184 0.70 15.93 -10.91
C GLU A 184 1.36 15.22 -9.73
N VAL A 185 0.74 15.31 -8.55
CA VAL A 185 1.06 14.46 -7.38
C VAL A 185 0.27 13.16 -7.49
N ARG A 186 0.94 12.03 -7.29
CA ARG A 186 0.28 10.73 -7.16
C ARG A 186 0.42 10.20 -5.74
N ILE A 187 -0.70 9.75 -5.17
CA ILE A 187 -0.76 9.11 -3.85
C ILE A 187 -1.53 7.81 -3.99
N ASP A 188 -0.91 6.70 -3.60
CA ASP A 188 -1.53 5.36 -3.64
C ASP A 188 -1.78 4.85 -2.23
N PHE A 189 -3.04 4.80 -1.82
CA PHE A 189 -3.47 4.29 -0.51
C PHE A 189 -3.46 2.77 -0.39
N GLY A 190 -3.25 2.05 -1.49
CA GLY A 190 -3.13 0.58 -1.52
C GLY A 190 -1.69 0.09 -1.48
N ALA A 191 -0.70 0.97 -1.70
CA ALA A 191 0.70 0.59 -1.84
C ALA A 191 1.29 -0.09 -0.61
N VAL A 192 0.88 0.30 0.60
CA VAL A 192 1.36 -0.28 1.86
C VAL A 192 0.27 -0.38 2.92
N PRO A 193 0.33 -1.37 3.84
CA PRO A 193 -0.59 -1.47 4.97
C PRO A 193 -0.47 -0.28 5.92
N PHE A 194 -1.59 0.36 6.26
CA PHE A 194 -1.64 1.51 7.16
C PHE A 194 -0.68 2.65 6.77
N GLY A 195 -0.67 2.95 5.47
CA GLY A 195 0.15 4.01 4.89
C GLY A 195 -0.20 4.25 3.42
N TYR A 196 0.74 4.82 2.68
CA TYR A 196 0.58 5.11 1.26
C TYR A 196 1.93 5.16 0.54
N GLY A 197 1.89 5.02 -0.80
CA GLY A 197 2.98 5.35 -1.69
C GLY A 197 2.78 6.72 -2.31
N TRP A 198 3.87 7.39 -2.66
CA TRP A 198 3.81 8.69 -3.34
C TRP A 198 4.78 8.79 -4.51
N VAL A 199 4.36 9.55 -5.52
CA VAL A 199 5.22 10.05 -6.60
C VAL A 199 5.02 11.56 -6.68
N PHE A 200 6.01 12.32 -6.24
CA PHE A 200 5.97 13.77 -6.15
C PHE A 200 6.92 14.41 -7.17
N PRO A 201 6.39 15.22 -8.08
CA PRO A 201 7.20 15.84 -9.11
C PRO A 201 8.11 16.91 -8.54
N LYS A 202 9.37 16.92 -8.96
CA LYS A 202 10.33 17.99 -8.76
C LYS A 202 10.62 18.64 -10.11
N ARG A 203 11.54 19.59 -10.14
CA ARG A 203 11.89 20.31 -11.38
C ARG A 203 12.46 19.37 -12.45
N ASP A 204 13.34 18.46 -12.06
CA ASP A 204 14.16 17.59 -12.92
C ASP A 204 14.16 16.11 -12.53
N HIS A 205 13.44 15.75 -11.47
CA HIS A 205 13.33 14.38 -10.97
C HIS A 205 11.98 14.14 -10.26
N LEU A 206 11.77 12.93 -9.77
CA LEU A 206 10.64 12.55 -8.94
C LEU A 206 11.12 12.13 -7.55
N SER A 207 10.47 12.61 -6.49
CA SER A 207 10.59 11.97 -5.18
C SER A 207 9.58 10.83 -5.12
N VAL A 208 10.07 9.61 -5.05
CA VAL A 208 9.26 8.39 -5.02
C VAL A 208 9.47 7.69 -3.70
N GLY A 209 8.39 7.30 -3.04
CA GLY A 209 8.53 6.61 -1.77
C GLY A 209 7.28 5.90 -1.30
N VAL A 210 7.46 5.10 -0.26
CA VAL A 210 6.39 4.44 0.48
C VAL A 210 6.59 4.64 1.96
N GLY A 211 5.49 4.77 2.70
CA GLY A 211 5.54 4.91 4.15
C GLY A 211 4.30 4.36 4.83
N GLY A 212 4.48 3.71 5.97
CA GLY A 212 3.37 3.16 6.74
C GLY A 212 3.74 2.92 8.19
N LEU A 213 2.74 2.56 9.02
CA LEU A 213 2.96 2.29 10.43
C LEU A 213 3.95 1.14 10.63
N ARG A 214 4.96 1.36 11.48
CA ARG A 214 6.06 0.42 11.74
C ARG A 214 5.56 -0.97 12.14
N GLU A 215 4.53 -1.03 12.98
CA GLU A 215 3.94 -2.28 13.44
C GLU A 215 3.10 -3.00 12.37
N LYS A 216 2.89 -2.42 11.19
CA LYS A 216 2.06 -2.94 10.11
C LYS A 216 2.79 -3.17 8.80
N ILE A 217 3.84 -2.40 8.52
CA ILE A 217 4.49 -2.42 7.20
C ILE A 217 5.51 -3.57 7.02
N GLY A 218 6.04 -4.16 8.10
CA GLY A 218 7.04 -5.23 7.99
C GLY A 218 8.32 -4.77 7.28
N ASN A 219 8.49 -5.12 6.00
CA ASN A 219 9.66 -4.73 5.19
C ASN A 219 9.32 -3.58 4.23
N PRO A 220 9.61 -2.32 4.56
CA PRO A 220 9.28 -1.18 3.71
C PRO A 220 10.04 -1.15 2.38
N ARG A 221 11.22 -1.79 2.30
CA ARG A 221 12.00 -1.88 1.04
C ARG A 221 11.30 -2.73 0.00
N ALA A 222 10.73 -3.87 0.41
CA ALA A 222 9.99 -4.72 -0.51
C ALA A 222 8.76 -4.01 -1.08
N PHE A 223 8.03 -3.27 -0.25
CA PHE A 223 6.91 -2.44 -0.71
C PHE A 223 7.36 -1.31 -1.65
N TYR A 224 8.54 -0.74 -1.42
CA TYR A 224 9.10 0.26 -2.32
C TYR A 224 9.40 -0.31 -3.71
N ASP A 225 10.01 -1.50 -3.78
CA ASP A 225 10.30 -2.18 -5.04
C ASP A 225 9.01 -2.50 -5.82
N GLU A 226 8.00 -3.01 -5.12
CA GLU A 226 6.68 -3.24 -5.70
C GLU A 226 6.03 -1.94 -6.21
N PHE A 227 6.13 -0.88 -5.43
CA PHE A 227 5.57 0.41 -5.81
C PHE A 227 6.21 1.01 -7.06
N LEU A 228 7.54 0.87 -7.24
CA LEU A 228 8.21 1.31 -8.47
C LEU A 228 7.64 0.59 -9.71
N ILE A 229 7.38 -0.71 -9.60
CA ILE A 229 6.80 -1.50 -10.69
C ILE A 229 5.35 -1.05 -10.97
N ASP A 230 4.55 -0.89 -9.93
CA ASP A 230 3.15 -0.47 -10.04
C ASP A 230 2.99 0.94 -10.66
N GLN A 231 4.01 1.79 -10.54
CA GLN A 231 4.01 3.15 -11.09
C GLN A 231 4.71 3.24 -12.45
N ASP A 232 5.12 2.11 -13.05
CA ASP A 232 5.91 2.03 -14.29
C ASP A 232 7.26 2.81 -14.20
N LEU A 233 7.86 2.82 -13.00
CA LEU A 233 9.11 3.53 -12.71
C LEU A 233 10.31 2.60 -12.50
N ALA A 234 10.13 1.28 -12.59
CA ALA A 234 11.20 0.32 -12.33
C ALA A 234 12.39 0.48 -13.28
N ASP A 235 12.13 0.73 -14.57
CA ASP A 235 13.15 0.96 -15.60
C ASP A 235 13.80 2.35 -15.53
N ALA A 236 13.12 3.31 -14.91
CA ALA A 236 13.65 4.66 -14.67
C ALA A 236 14.56 4.71 -13.45
N PHE A 237 14.48 3.70 -12.56
CA PHE A 237 15.32 3.60 -11.38
C PHE A 237 16.73 3.15 -11.76
N GLY A 238 17.67 4.10 -11.80
CA GLY A 238 19.07 3.87 -12.19
C GLY A 238 19.98 3.35 -11.07
N GLY A 239 19.40 2.85 -9.96
CA GLY A 239 20.16 2.41 -8.78
C GLY A 239 20.45 3.55 -7.79
N GLU A 240 19.64 4.61 -7.80
CA GLU A 240 19.73 5.76 -6.89
C GLU A 240 19.68 5.30 -5.42
N GLN A 241 20.33 6.09 -4.57
CA GLN A 241 20.42 5.77 -3.16
C GLN A 241 19.04 5.83 -2.49
N ARG A 242 18.62 4.71 -1.91
CA ARG A 242 17.39 4.62 -1.11
C ARG A 242 17.64 5.07 0.31
N HIS A 243 16.78 5.93 0.80
CA HIS A 243 16.87 6.49 2.15
C HIS A 243 15.70 6.03 3.01
N GLY A 244 16.02 5.46 4.19
CA GLY A 244 15.02 5.13 5.20
C GLY A 244 14.89 6.24 6.23
N TYR A 245 13.67 6.54 6.69
CA TYR A 245 13.43 7.51 7.73
C TYR A 245 12.28 7.11 8.67
N ILE A 246 12.32 7.65 9.89
CA ILE A 246 11.31 7.47 10.93
C ILE A 246 10.45 8.73 11.00
N ILE A 247 9.13 8.56 10.95
CA ILE A 247 8.15 9.64 11.06
C ILE A 247 7.39 9.47 12.39
N PRO A 248 7.52 10.40 13.34
CA PRO A 248 6.84 10.36 14.62
C PRO A 248 5.45 11.00 14.51
N LEU A 249 4.47 10.20 14.06
CA LEU A 249 3.08 10.63 13.94
C LEU A 249 2.47 10.94 15.32
N TYR A 250 1.57 11.91 15.37
CA TYR A 250 0.80 12.22 16.56
C TYR A 250 0.07 11.00 17.15
N GLY A 251 0.41 10.65 18.37
CA GLY A 251 -0.14 9.50 19.09
C GLY A 251 -1.24 9.84 20.11
N GLY A 252 -1.43 11.13 20.39
CA GLY A 252 -2.41 11.64 21.38
C GLY A 252 -1.88 12.77 22.22
N SER A 253 -2.78 13.50 22.86
CA SER A 253 -2.48 14.61 23.80
C SER A 253 -2.04 14.13 25.18
N GLY A 254 -1.63 15.06 26.03
CA GLY A 254 -1.38 14.85 27.47
C GLY A 254 0.03 14.38 27.84
N ALA A 255 0.96 14.33 26.88
CA ALA A 255 2.38 14.11 27.19
C ALA A 255 3.12 15.45 27.32
N PRO A 256 4.13 15.56 28.19
CA PRO A 256 4.87 16.79 28.39
C PRO A 256 5.70 17.15 27.15
N LEU A 257 5.44 18.35 26.58
CA LEU A 257 6.21 18.96 25.48
C LEU A 257 7.14 20.06 26.00
N ALA A 258 7.05 20.37 27.27
CA ALA A 258 7.80 21.40 27.97
C ALA A 258 8.31 20.91 29.32
N SER A 259 9.45 21.42 29.72
CA SER A 259 9.94 21.43 31.11
C SER A 259 10.00 22.87 31.62
N ARG A 260 10.65 23.09 32.74
CA ARG A 260 10.83 24.43 33.30
C ARG A 260 11.61 25.37 32.36
N ARG A 261 12.59 24.82 31.60
CA ARG A 261 13.50 25.60 30.74
C ARG A 261 13.65 25.04 29.32
N ALA A 262 12.84 24.04 28.95
CA ALA A 262 12.94 23.42 27.63
C ALA A 262 11.58 23.28 26.96
N LEU A 263 11.55 23.45 25.63
CA LEU A 263 10.41 23.18 24.76
C LEU A 263 10.83 22.20 23.66
N LEU A 264 9.90 21.34 23.21
CA LEU A 264 10.09 20.50 22.03
C LEU A 264 9.26 21.04 20.87
N ALA A 265 9.81 21.00 19.64
CA ALA A 265 9.12 21.45 18.42
C ALA A 265 9.29 20.43 17.27
N GLY A 266 8.35 20.41 16.34
CA GLY A 266 8.33 19.53 15.17
C GLY A 266 8.33 18.05 15.51
N ASP A 267 9.16 17.29 14.79
CA ASP A 267 9.28 15.83 14.98
C ASP A 267 9.75 15.45 16.41
N ALA A 268 10.55 16.31 17.07
CA ALA A 268 10.97 16.08 18.44
C ALA A 268 9.78 16.08 19.42
N ALA A 269 8.73 16.82 19.08
CA ALA A 269 7.46 16.89 19.81
C ALA A 269 6.39 15.92 19.26
N ALA A 270 6.71 15.07 18.28
CA ALA A 270 5.79 14.18 17.57
C ALA A 270 4.60 14.93 16.93
N LEU A 271 4.88 16.10 16.35
CA LEU A 271 3.89 16.96 15.70
C LEU A 271 3.84 16.72 14.18
N VAL A 272 3.59 15.47 13.80
CA VAL A 272 3.35 15.07 12.40
C VAL A 272 1.92 14.60 12.25
N ASP A 273 1.26 15.10 11.20
CA ASP A 273 -0.11 14.77 10.83
C ASP A 273 -0.31 13.25 10.69
N PRO A 274 -1.26 12.65 11.40
CA PRO A 274 -1.48 11.21 11.35
C PRO A 274 -2.17 10.70 10.08
N LEU A 275 -2.76 11.57 9.25
CA LEU A 275 -3.42 11.20 7.99
C LEU A 275 -2.48 11.37 6.79
N LEU A 276 -1.92 12.56 6.60
CA LEU A 276 -1.11 12.89 5.42
C LEU A 276 0.39 12.73 5.64
N GLY A 277 0.85 12.54 6.88
CA GLY A 277 2.27 12.55 7.20
C GLY A 277 2.91 13.93 7.04
N GLU A 278 2.12 15.01 6.94
CA GLU A 278 2.62 16.38 6.84
C GLU A 278 3.33 16.77 8.14
N GLY A 279 4.63 17.05 8.06
CA GLY A 279 5.44 17.44 9.21
C GLY A 279 6.01 18.85 9.09
N ILE A 280 6.27 19.35 7.87
CA ILE A 280 7.02 20.61 7.68
C ILE A 280 6.23 21.82 8.18
N TYR A 281 4.96 21.95 7.79
CA TYR A 281 4.09 23.04 8.27
C TYR A 281 4.03 23.07 9.80
N TYR A 282 3.76 21.92 10.42
CA TYR A 282 3.63 21.83 11.88
C TYR A 282 4.96 22.02 12.61
N ALA A 283 6.08 21.64 11.97
CA ALA A 283 7.41 21.93 12.51
C ALA A 283 7.67 23.45 12.54
N VAL A 284 7.41 24.14 11.43
CA VAL A 284 7.54 25.62 11.37
C VAL A 284 6.65 26.27 12.42
N ARG A 285 5.35 25.90 12.44
CA ARG A 285 4.39 26.54 13.35
C ARG A 285 4.74 26.29 14.82
N SER A 286 5.04 25.07 15.21
CA SER A 286 5.46 24.76 16.58
C SER A 286 6.79 25.45 16.95
N GLY A 287 7.70 25.60 16.01
CA GLY A 287 8.94 26.37 16.19
C GLY A 287 8.66 27.83 16.47
N GLN A 288 7.77 28.48 15.69
CA GLN A 288 7.33 29.86 15.96
C GLN A 288 6.73 30.00 17.33
N LEU A 289 5.78 29.12 17.70
CA LEU A 289 5.16 29.13 19.02
C LEU A 289 6.17 28.94 20.15
N ALA A 290 7.18 28.07 19.96
CA ALA A 290 8.24 27.86 20.95
C ALA A 290 9.12 29.11 21.09
N GLY A 291 9.54 29.71 19.98
CA GLY A 291 10.32 30.95 19.97
C GLY A 291 9.60 32.11 20.66
N GLN A 292 8.33 32.35 20.27
CA GLN A 292 7.48 33.38 20.85
C GLN A 292 7.25 33.17 22.36
N THR A 293 7.05 31.91 22.79
CA THR A 293 6.85 31.59 24.21
C THR A 293 8.11 31.89 25.03
N ILE A 294 9.30 31.49 24.52
CA ILE A 294 10.56 31.77 25.20
C ILE A 294 10.88 33.25 25.17
N ALA A 295 10.60 33.97 24.08
CA ALA A 295 10.80 35.41 24.01
C ALA A 295 10.00 36.15 25.10
N ARG A 296 8.75 35.76 25.32
CA ARG A 296 7.93 36.29 26.45
C ARG A 296 8.53 35.91 27.78
N ALA A 297 8.95 34.66 27.98
CA ALA A 297 9.57 34.22 29.24
C ALA A 297 10.87 34.97 29.54
N LEU A 298 11.61 35.40 28.53
CA LEU A 298 12.81 36.25 28.66
C LEU A 298 12.46 37.67 29.04
N ALA A 299 11.41 38.26 28.42
CA ALA A 299 10.97 39.60 28.69
C ALA A 299 10.37 39.76 30.10
N ASP A 300 9.58 38.79 30.53
CA ASP A 300 8.86 38.81 31.82
C ASP A 300 9.75 38.26 32.97
N ASP A 301 10.93 37.75 32.69
CA ASP A 301 11.79 36.97 33.62
C ASP A 301 11.05 35.86 34.35
N ALA A 302 10.06 35.24 33.69
CA ALA A 302 9.11 34.28 34.26
C ALA A 302 9.18 32.94 33.60
N PRO A 303 9.96 31.95 34.11
CA PRO A 303 10.06 30.60 33.54
C PRO A 303 8.71 29.86 33.48
N GLY A 304 7.76 30.19 34.35
CA GLY A 304 6.41 29.61 34.35
C GLY A 304 5.62 29.87 33.05
N THR A 305 6.01 30.86 32.26
CA THR A 305 5.42 31.20 30.97
C THR A 305 5.51 30.03 29.97
N LEU A 306 6.53 29.13 30.09
CA LEU A 306 6.69 27.97 29.22
C LEU A 306 5.49 27.01 29.28
N ALA A 307 4.74 26.96 30.38
CA ALA A 307 3.53 26.17 30.50
C ALA A 307 2.44 26.58 29.48
N GLN A 308 2.48 27.82 28.97
CA GLN A 308 1.55 28.30 27.95
C GLN A 308 1.75 27.60 26.60
N TYR A 309 2.99 27.15 26.29
CA TYR A 309 3.30 26.45 25.04
C TYR A 309 2.42 25.22 24.84
N ALA A 310 2.27 24.38 25.86
CA ALA A 310 1.43 23.20 25.77
C ALA A 310 -0.04 23.52 25.41
N ARG A 311 -0.57 24.65 25.93
CA ARG A 311 -1.93 25.12 25.60
C ARG A 311 -2.02 25.61 24.15
N LEU A 312 -1.01 26.30 23.65
CA LEU A 312 -0.96 26.76 22.25
C LEU A 312 -0.89 25.56 21.29
N ILE A 313 -0.04 24.57 21.57
CA ILE A 313 0.03 23.32 20.77
C ILE A 313 -1.31 22.57 20.80
N GLU A 314 -1.96 22.50 21.96
CA GLU A 314 -3.25 21.84 22.10
C GLU A 314 -4.34 22.54 21.27
N ALA A 315 -4.38 23.87 21.30
CA ALA A 315 -5.38 24.67 20.59
C ALA A 315 -5.17 24.70 19.08
N GLU A 316 -3.92 24.86 18.60
CA GLU A 316 -3.65 25.08 17.18
C GLU A 316 -3.30 23.80 16.41
N ILE A 317 -2.68 22.82 17.05
CA ILE A 317 -2.14 21.61 16.36
C ILE A 317 -2.91 20.34 16.78
N HIS A 318 -3.01 20.05 18.07
CA HIS A 318 -3.68 18.84 18.51
C HIS A 318 -5.19 18.86 18.24
N ALA A 319 -5.82 20.04 18.24
CA ALA A 319 -7.22 20.20 17.85
C ALA A 319 -7.47 19.69 16.42
N GLU A 320 -6.54 19.95 15.49
CA GLU A 320 -6.56 19.44 14.12
C GLU A 320 -6.22 17.94 14.05
N PHE A 321 -5.24 17.49 14.83
CA PHE A 321 -4.78 16.10 14.76
C PHE A 321 -5.76 15.07 15.34
N ARG A 322 -6.63 15.47 16.27
CA ARG A 322 -7.64 14.55 16.83
C ARG A 322 -8.62 14.02 15.76
N PRO A 323 -9.29 14.87 14.97
CA PRO A 323 -10.12 14.39 13.86
C PRO A 323 -9.30 13.74 12.73
N ALA A 324 -8.10 14.25 12.41
CA ALA A 324 -7.20 13.65 11.44
C ALA A 324 -6.86 12.18 11.78
N ARG A 325 -6.60 11.88 13.06
CA ARG A 325 -6.31 10.52 13.54
C ARG A 325 -7.51 9.57 13.36
N LYS A 326 -8.75 10.08 13.54
CA LYS A 326 -9.97 9.28 13.31
C LYS A 326 -10.13 8.96 11.83
N LEU A 327 -9.94 9.95 10.96
CA LEU A 327 -9.98 9.80 9.51
C LEU A 327 -8.88 8.84 9.01
N ALA A 328 -7.65 8.98 9.53
CA ALA A 328 -6.54 8.10 9.22
C ALA A 328 -6.84 6.65 9.58
N TRP A 329 -7.41 6.41 10.77
CA TRP A 329 -7.80 5.07 11.17
C TRP A 329 -8.83 4.46 10.22
N LEU A 330 -9.86 5.22 9.85
CA LEU A 330 -10.89 4.75 8.92
C LEU A 330 -10.32 4.47 7.53
N LEU A 331 -9.54 5.41 6.97
CA LEU A 331 -8.97 5.26 5.64
C LEU A 331 -8.00 4.09 5.56
N TYR A 332 -7.10 3.95 6.55
CA TYR A 332 -6.05 2.94 6.50
C TYR A 332 -6.49 1.57 7.03
N ALA A 333 -7.52 1.48 7.87
CA ALA A 333 -8.11 0.21 8.27
C ALA A 333 -9.04 -0.36 7.19
N PHE A 334 -9.72 0.51 6.43
CA PHE A 334 -10.66 0.14 5.37
C PHE A 334 -10.35 0.86 4.05
N PRO A 335 -9.14 0.69 3.47
CA PRO A 335 -8.67 1.54 2.38
C PRO A 335 -9.55 1.46 1.13
N ARG A 336 -10.07 0.28 0.79
CA ARG A 336 -11.01 0.11 -0.34
C ARG A 336 -12.31 0.88 -0.14
N ALA A 337 -12.88 0.79 1.07
CA ALA A 337 -14.12 1.49 1.40
C ALA A 337 -13.89 3.01 1.45
N GLY A 338 -12.78 3.45 2.03
CA GLY A 338 -12.38 4.86 2.07
C GLY A 338 -12.16 5.44 0.68
N TYR A 339 -11.44 4.73 -0.18
CA TYR A 339 -11.23 5.13 -1.56
C TYR A 339 -12.54 5.18 -2.37
N ALA A 340 -13.37 4.15 -2.27
CA ALA A 340 -14.68 4.12 -2.93
C ALA A 340 -15.60 5.24 -2.43
N PHE A 341 -15.52 5.61 -1.15
CA PHE A 341 -16.22 6.74 -0.58
C PHE A 341 -15.77 8.06 -1.21
N LEU A 342 -14.46 8.33 -1.26
CA LEU A 342 -13.90 9.54 -1.89
C LEU A 342 -14.29 9.64 -3.37
N LYS A 343 -14.27 8.53 -4.11
CA LYS A 343 -14.65 8.48 -5.53
C LYS A 343 -16.11 8.84 -5.77
N ARG A 344 -17.00 8.51 -4.83
CA ARG A 344 -18.45 8.78 -4.95
C ARG A 344 -18.85 10.16 -4.41
N ARG A 345 -18.04 10.74 -3.53
CA ARG A 345 -18.34 11.98 -2.82
C ARG A 345 -17.36 13.08 -3.21
N ARG A 346 -17.68 13.74 -4.32
CA ARG A 346 -16.85 14.80 -4.86
C ARG A 346 -16.69 15.95 -3.86
N GLU A 347 -17.73 16.22 -3.07
CA GLU A 347 -17.73 17.23 -2.01
C GLU A 347 -16.66 16.95 -0.93
N CYS A 348 -16.43 15.68 -0.60
CA CYS A 348 -15.37 15.30 0.33
C CYS A 348 -13.97 15.51 -0.27
N LEU A 349 -13.82 15.34 -1.57
CA LEU A 349 -12.57 15.62 -2.27
C LEU A 349 -12.30 17.13 -2.34
N GLU A 350 -13.31 17.93 -2.62
CA GLU A 350 -13.22 19.41 -2.60
C GLU A 350 -12.83 19.91 -1.21
N ARG A 351 -13.47 19.38 -0.16
CA ARG A 351 -13.10 19.69 1.23
C ARG A 351 -11.67 19.26 1.58
N PHE A 352 -11.19 18.17 1.00
CA PHE A 352 -9.79 17.78 1.12
C PHE A 352 -8.85 18.81 0.45
N PHE A 353 -9.21 19.36 -0.70
CA PHE A 353 -8.46 20.44 -1.32
C PHE A 353 -8.52 21.75 -0.49
N ASP A 354 -9.67 22.08 0.08
CA ASP A 354 -9.80 23.21 1.02
C ASP A 354 -8.88 23.00 2.24
N LEU A 355 -8.76 21.76 2.74
CA LEU A 355 -7.83 21.42 3.81
C LEU A 355 -6.37 21.69 3.39
N LEU A 356 -5.95 21.28 2.19
CA LEU A 356 -4.60 21.52 1.67
C LEU A 356 -4.32 23.02 1.50
N ARG A 357 -5.34 23.81 1.12
CA ARG A 357 -5.26 25.27 1.02
C ARG A 357 -5.34 25.97 2.38
N GLY A 358 -5.69 25.22 3.43
CA GLY A 358 -5.94 25.77 4.78
C GLY A 358 -7.26 26.54 4.89
N GLU A 359 -8.16 26.41 3.94
CA GLU A 359 -9.50 27.03 3.92
C GLU A 359 -10.49 26.24 4.77
N ALA A 360 -10.20 24.99 5.07
CA ALA A 360 -10.92 24.13 6.01
C ALA A 360 -9.94 23.41 6.95
N GLY A 361 -10.46 22.94 8.08
CA GLY A 361 -9.72 22.10 9.02
C GLY A 361 -10.14 20.63 8.95
N TYR A 362 -9.40 19.75 9.64
CA TYR A 362 -9.78 18.36 9.79
C TYR A 362 -11.10 18.16 10.53
N GLY A 363 -11.50 19.12 11.38
CA GLY A 363 -12.81 19.16 12.02
C GLY A 363 -13.96 19.26 11.02
N ASP A 364 -13.79 20.06 9.95
CA ASP A 364 -14.76 20.22 8.88
C ASP A 364 -14.89 18.94 8.06
N LEU A 365 -13.75 18.36 7.66
CA LEU A 365 -13.70 17.11 6.90
C LEU A 365 -14.32 15.96 7.72
N TRP A 366 -14.08 15.91 9.02
CA TRP A 366 -14.70 14.92 9.91
C TRP A 366 -16.22 15.10 10.03
N ARG A 367 -16.71 16.35 10.11
CA ARG A 367 -18.16 16.63 10.13
C ARG A 367 -18.83 16.20 8.83
N GLU A 368 -18.22 16.51 7.70
CA GLU A 368 -18.72 16.11 6.37
C GLU A 368 -18.77 14.59 6.23
N PHE A 369 -17.68 13.91 6.62
CA PHE A 369 -17.64 12.44 6.64
C PHE A 369 -18.78 11.87 7.50
N ARG A 370 -19.00 12.38 8.70
CA ARG A 370 -20.06 11.88 9.59
C ARG A 370 -21.46 12.07 9.03
N ARG A 371 -21.70 13.14 8.29
CA ARG A 371 -22.99 13.39 7.61
C ARG A 371 -23.21 12.42 6.46
N ALA A 372 -22.17 12.13 5.70
CA ALA A 372 -22.24 11.30 4.51
C ALA A 372 -22.21 9.79 4.80
N ALA A 373 -21.52 9.34 5.86
CA ALA A 373 -21.25 7.93 6.17
C ALA A 373 -22.52 7.07 6.37
N PRO A 374 -23.58 7.50 7.09
CA PRO A 374 -24.77 6.65 7.27
C PRO A 374 -25.45 6.32 5.94
N GLY A 375 -25.58 7.28 5.04
CA GLY A 375 -26.17 7.09 3.72
C GLY A 375 -25.34 6.17 2.81
N GLU A 376 -24.02 6.25 2.92
CA GLU A 376 -23.11 5.38 2.15
C GLU A 376 -23.06 3.95 2.70
N LEU A 377 -23.11 3.76 4.01
CA LEU A 377 -23.20 2.43 4.60
C LEU A 377 -24.49 1.72 4.14
N LEU A 378 -25.64 2.40 4.17
CA LEU A 378 -26.89 1.87 3.66
C LEU A 378 -26.85 1.58 2.15
N ARG A 379 -26.19 2.43 1.35
CA ARG A 379 -26.02 2.20 -0.09
C ARG A 379 -25.03 1.08 -0.39
N SER A 380 -23.94 0.96 0.37
CA SER A 380 -22.96 -0.13 0.18
C SER A 380 -23.57 -1.49 0.53
N LEU A 381 -24.42 -1.57 1.56
CA LEU A 381 -25.20 -2.76 1.87
C LEU A 381 -26.21 -3.11 0.75
N ARG A 382 -26.81 -2.09 0.11
CA ARG A 382 -27.70 -2.29 -1.05
C ARG A 382 -26.97 -2.55 -2.36
N SER A 383 -25.74 -2.04 -2.53
CA SER A 383 -24.95 -2.19 -3.78
C SER A 383 -24.06 -3.43 -3.77
N ALA A 384 -23.72 -3.99 -2.63
CA ALA A 384 -23.07 -5.30 -2.51
C ALA A 384 -23.92 -6.39 -3.18
N SER A 385 -25.24 -6.18 -3.30
CA SER A 385 -26.15 -7.06 -4.03
C SER A 385 -26.24 -6.81 -5.56
N ARG A 386 -25.56 -5.79 -6.13
CA ARG A 386 -25.87 -5.32 -7.51
C ARG A 386 -24.70 -5.11 -8.47
N ARG A 387 -23.43 -5.30 -8.11
CA ARG A 387 -22.29 -5.12 -9.03
C ARG A 387 -21.46 -6.38 -9.16
N ALA A 388 -21.81 -7.21 -10.13
CA ALA A 388 -20.86 -8.13 -10.73
C ALA A 388 -19.73 -7.31 -11.41
N PRO A 389 -18.43 -7.68 -11.29
CA PRO A 389 -17.35 -7.08 -12.05
C PRO A 389 -17.62 -7.25 -13.55
N ARG A 390 -17.12 -6.31 -14.36
CA ARG A 390 -17.36 -6.29 -15.81
C ARG A 390 -16.65 -7.44 -16.54
N SER A 391 -15.58 -8.01 -15.93
CA SER A 391 -14.91 -9.21 -16.44
C SER A 391 -14.26 -10.01 -15.32
N VAL A 392 -14.01 -11.30 -15.56
CA VAL A 392 -13.29 -12.20 -14.66
C VAL A 392 -11.86 -11.69 -14.43
N ALA A 393 -11.17 -11.25 -15.48
CA ALA A 393 -9.82 -10.71 -15.43
C ALA A 393 -9.73 -9.48 -14.50
N GLU A 394 -10.64 -8.52 -14.62
CA GLU A 394 -10.68 -7.33 -13.75
C GLU A 394 -10.88 -7.68 -12.27
N HIS A 395 -11.64 -8.75 -11.99
CA HIS A 395 -11.82 -9.23 -10.64
C HIS A 395 -10.53 -9.80 -10.05
N TYR A 396 -9.84 -10.65 -10.81
CA TYR A 396 -8.59 -11.29 -10.36
C TYR A 396 -7.40 -10.33 -10.35
N ASP A 397 -7.36 -9.29 -11.19
CA ASP A 397 -6.39 -8.20 -11.08
C ASP A 397 -6.43 -7.52 -9.71
N ARG A 398 -7.64 -7.37 -9.15
CA ARG A 398 -7.82 -6.78 -7.81
C ARG A 398 -7.46 -7.73 -6.67
N LEU A 399 -7.52 -9.03 -6.90
CA LEU A 399 -7.29 -10.06 -5.87
C LEU A 399 -5.84 -10.52 -5.80
N ALA A 400 -5.04 -10.35 -6.85
CA ALA A 400 -3.73 -10.96 -7.03
C ALA A 400 -2.81 -10.84 -5.81
N ARG A 401 -2.75 -9.68 -5.17
CA ARG A 401 -1.88 -9.43 -4.00
C ARG A 401 -2.27 -10.17 -2.71
N ARG A 402 -3.51 -10.62 -2.59
CA ARG A 402 -4.05 -11.30 -1.39
C ARG A 402 -4.52 -12.71 -1.68
N TYR A 403 -4.40 -13.13 -2.93
CA TYR A 403 -4.93 -14.40 -3.40
C TYR A 403 -4.34 -15.58 -2.64
N ASP A 404 -3.02 -15.66 -2.52
CA ASP A 404 -2.33 -16.76 -1.82
C ASP A 404 -2.71 -16.84 -0.33
N ALA A 405 -2.87 -15.69 0.34
CA ALA A 405 -3.30 -15.65 1.74
C ALA A 405 -4.74 -16.11 1.92
N SER A 406 -5.63 -15.78 0.97
CA SER A 406 -7.03 -16.22 1.00
C SER A 406 -7.17 -17.72 0.68
N LEU A 407 -6.29 -18.24 -0.19
CA LEU A 407 -6.25 -19.66 -0.54
C LEU A 407 -5.68 -20.55 0.56
N PHE A 408 -4.87 -20.02 1.48
CA PHE A 408 -4.25 -20.82 2.54
C PHE A 408 -5.29 -21.58 3.37
N LEU A 409 -6.36 -20.89 3.80
CA LEU A 409 -7.47 -21.52 4.53
C LEU A 409 -8.23 -22.56 3.68
N TRP A 410 -8.51 -22.24 2.42
CA TRP A 410 -9.16 -23.16 1.48
C TRP A 410 -8.31 -24.41 1.23
N ARG A 411 -6.99 -24.22 1.01
CA ARG A 411 -6.04 -25.33 0.86
C ARG A 411 -5.98 -26.23 2.09
N THR A 412 -5.90 -25.63 3.27
CA THR A 412 -5.74 -26.37 4.52
C THR A 412 -7.01 -27.17 4.86
N LEU A 413 -8.19 -26.58 4.67
CA LEU A 413 -9.46 -27.16 5.14
C LEU A 413 -10.20 -27.99 4.08
N VAL A 414 -10.04 -27.68 2.79
CA VAL A 414 -10.89 -28.25 1.74
C VAL A 414 -10.08 -28.89 0.61
N SER A 415 -9.15 -28.17 -0.01
CA SER A 415 -8.53 -28.62 -1.27
C SER A 415 -7.20 -29.35 -1.11
N GLY A 416 -6.64 -29.49 0.09
CA GLY A 416 -5.36 -30.13 0.35
C GLY A 416 -5.24 -31.54 -0.26
N PRO A 417 -6.18 -32.47 0.01
CA PRO A 417 -6.16 -33.81 -0.60
C PRO A 417 -6.28 -33.79 -2.13
N ALA A 418 -7.01 -32.82 -2.70
CA ALA A 418 -7.12 -32.66 -4.15
C ALA A 418 -5.79 -32.17 -4.77
N TRP A 419 -5.06 -31.27 -4.10
CA TRP A 419 -3.73 -30.86 -4.51
C TRP A 419 -2.71 -31.99 -4.47
N GLN A 420 -2.77 -32.86 -3.48
CA GLN A 420 -1.91 -34.05 -3.42
C GLN A 420 -2.19 -34.99 -4.60
N ALA A 421 -3.46 -35.32 -4.83
CA ALA A 421 -3.86 -36.16 -5.97
C ALA A 421 -3.46 -35.54 -7.32
N LEU A 422 -3.60 -34.20 -7.46
CA LEU A 422 -3.17 -33.48 -8.64
C LEU A 422 -1.65 -33.64 -8.89
N GLY A 423 -0.83 -33.51 -7.83
CA GLY A 423 0.61 -33.71 -7.91
C GLY A 423 1.01 -35.13 -8.35
N GLU A 424 0.31 -36.15 -7.88
CA GLU A 424 0.53 -37.56 -8.30
C GLU A 424 0.12 -37.76 -9.75
N LEU A 425 -0.96 -37.17 -10.21
CA LEU A 425 -1.40 -37.26 -11.60
C LEU A 425 -0.40 -36.57 -12.54
N ILE A 426 0.06 -35.36 -12.18
CA ILE A 426 1.08 -34.62 -12.93
C ILE A 426 2.35 -35.46 -13.05
N ALA A 427 2.84 -36.04 -11.96
CA ALA A 427 4.04 -36.88 -11.96
C ALA A 427 3.92 -38.12 -12.89
N ARG A 428 2.73 -38.68 -13.04
CA ARG A 428 2.47 -39.84 -13.91
C ARG A 428 2.20 -39.49 -15.37
N SER A 429 1.66 -38.28 -15.63
CA SER A 429 1.18 -37.86 -16.96
C SER A 429 2.17 -37.01 -17.71
N VAL A 430 3.04 -36.28 -17.04
CA VAL A 430 4.04 -35.40 -17.65
C VAL A 430 5.34 -36.14 -17.84
N ARG A 431 5.67 -36.44 -19.10
CA ARG A 431 6.96 -37.07 -19.46
C ARG A 431 8.10 -36.05 -19.38
N PRO A 432 9.35 -36.49 -19.12
CA PRO A 432 10.51 -35.60 -19.24
C PRO A 432 10.56 -34.94 -20.62
N GLY A 433 10.82 -33.63 -20.67
CA GLY A 433 10.88 -32.87 -21.91
C GLY A 433 9.52 -32.44 -22.49
N ALA A 434 8.39 -32.83 -21.88
CA ALA A 434 7.05 -32.49 -22.35
C ALA A 434 6.76 -30.98 -22.32
N THR A 435 5.90 -30.52 -23.22
CA THR A 435 5.30 -29.18 -23.19
C THR A 435 4.00 -29.24 -22.41
N VAL A 436 3.93 -28.49 -21.30
CA VAL A 436 2.76 -28.43 -20.44
C VAL A 436 2.11 -27.04 -20.57
N LEU A 437 0.78 -26.99 -20.74
CA LEU A 437 -0.01 -25.78 -20.66
C LEU A 437 -0.67 -25.69 -19.27
N ASP A 438 -0.36 -24.65 -18.50
CA ASP A 438 -1.09 -24.29 -17.28
C ASP A 438 -2.12 -23.21 -17.65
N ALA A 439 -3.39 -23.61 -17.77
CA ALA A 439 -4.48 -22.79 -18.27
C ALA A 439 -5.27 -22.16 -17.10
N GLY A 440 -5.13 -20.84 -16.94
CA GLY A 440 -5.61 -20.09 -15.78
C GLY A 440 -4.64 -20.25 -14.60
N THR A 441 -3.36 -19.95 -14.86
CA THR A 441 -2.26 -20.20 -13.91
C THR A 441 -2.40 -19.42 -12.58
N GLY A 442 -3.17 -18.31 -12.56
CA GLY A 442 -3.29 -17.47 -11.38
C GLY A 442 -1.93 -16.98 -10.88
N THR A 443 -1.65 -17.15 -9.59
CA THR A 443 -0.35 -16.84 -8.97
C THR A 443 0.71 -17.94 -9.16
N GLY A 444 0.48 -18.89 -10.08
CA GLY A 444 1.47 -19.90 -10.51
C GLY A 444 1.52 -21.18 -9.68
N ASP A 445 0.55 -21.47 -8.84
CA ASP A 445 0.59 -22.63 -7.95
C ASP A 445 0.61 -23.96 -8.69
N ALA A 446 -0.18 -24.09 -9.78
CA ALA A 446 -0.15 -25.29 -10.60
C ALA A 446 1.15 -25.39 -11.41
N THR A 447 1.66 -24.28 -11.95
CA THR A 447 2.99 -24.20 -12.58
C THR A 447 4.10 -24.67 -11.62
N ALA A 448 4.10 -24.18 -10.37
CA ALA A 448 5.08 -24.60 -9.35
C ALA A 448 4.96 -26.10 -9.05
N LEU A 449 3.73 -26.63 -8.98
CA LEU A 449 3.50 -28.07 -8.76
C LEU A 449 4.01 -28.92 -9.94
N VAL A 450 3.81 -28.49 -11.18
CA VAL A 450 4.33 -29.14 -12.39
C VAL A 450 5.86 -29.20 -12.35
N LEU A 451 6.52 -28.08 -12.04
CA LEU A 451 7.98 -28.01 -11.94
C LEU A 451 8.54 -28.87 -10.80
N ALA A 452 7.82 -28.96 -9.68
CA ALA A 452 8.23 -29.73 -8.51
C ALA A 452 8.01 -31.24 -8.65
N ARG A 453 7.03 -31.69 -9.46
CA ARG A 453 6.59 -33.08 -9.55
C ARG A 453 6.99 -33.78 -10.86
N ALA A 454 7.37 -32.98 -11.87
CA ALA A 454 7.76 -33.47 -13.18
C ALA A 454 8.97 -32.69 -13.70
N ASN A 455 9.55 -33.17 -14.82
CA ASN A 455 10.63 -32.47 -15.49
C ASN A 455 10.21 -32.04 -16.90
N PRO A 456 9.32 -31.03 -17.04
CA PRO A 456 8.87 -30.55 -18.33
C PRO A 456 10.02 -29.86 -19.08
N GLY A 457 10.01 -29.95 -20.42
CA GLY A 457 10.90 -29.14 -21.26
C GLY A 457 10.43 -27.68 -21.33
N ARG A 458 9.11 -27.46 -21.29
CA ARG A 458 8.50 -26.12 -21.35
C ARG A 458 7.16 -26.10 -20.63
N VAL A 459 6.88 -25.01 -19.93
CA VAL A 459 5.56 -24.72 -19.35
C VAL A 459 5.00 -23.43 -19.96
N LEU A 460 3.85 -23.52 -20.61
CA LEU A 460 3.08 -22.39 -21.12
C LEU A 460 2.08 -21.99 -20.04
N ALA A 461 2.38 -20.95 -19.26
CA ALA A 461 1.53 -20.51 -18.18
C ALA A 461 0.69 -19.31 -18.64
N VAL A 462 -0.63 -19.50 -18.74
CA VAL A 462 -1.53 -18.49 -19.27
C VAL A 462 -2.61 -18.08 -18.27
N ASP A 463 -2.90 -16.78 -18.23
CA ASP A 463 -4.00 -16.21 -17.46
C ASP A 463 -4.57 -14.98 -18.16
N ALA A 464 -5.83 -14.67 -17.93
CA ALA A 464 -6.46 -13.47 -18.45
C ALA A 464 -6.08 -12.20 -17.63
N SER A 465 -5.66 -12.38 -16.39
CA SER A 465 -5.26 -11.32 -15.45
C SER A 465 -3.78 -11.02 -15.56
N LYS A 466 -3.44 -9.79 -15.95
CA LYS A 466 -2.05 -9.31 -16.00
C LYS A 466 -1.41 -9.28 -14.60
N ALA A 467 -2.16 -8.94 -13.57
CA ALA A 467 -1.68 -8.86 -12.20
C ALA A 467 -1.37 -10.25 -11.61
N MET A 468 -2.17 -11.29 -11.94
CA MET A 468 -1.90 -12.67 -11.57
C MET A 468 -0.60 -13.17 -12.20
N LEU A 469 -0.41 -12.96 -13.50
CA LEU A 469 0.83 -13.33 -14.21
C LEU A 469 2.06 -12.61 -13.64
N HIS A 470 1.90 -11.34 -13.24
CA HIS A 470 2.99 -10.60 -12.60
C HIS A 470 3.39 -11.23 -11.26
N ALA A 471 2.42 -11.58 -10.40
CA ALA A 471 2.67 -12.25 -9.13
C ALA A 471 3.33 -13.64 -9.34
N ALA A 472 2.87 -14.41 -10.35
CA ALA A 472 3.40 -15.71 -10.69
C ALA A 472 4.86 -15.65 -11.16
N ARG A 473 5.20 -14.71 -12.06
CA ARG A 473 6.58 -14.48 -12.54
C ARG A 473 7.56 -14.20 -11.40
N LYS A 474 7.14 -13.37 -10.44
CA LYS A 474 7.97 -13.04 -9.26
C LYS A 474 8.21 -14.28 -8.37
N LYS A 475 7.20 -15.14 -8.26
CA LYS A 475 7.22 -16.34 -7.42
C LYS A 475 8.05 -17.48 -8.04
N ILE A 476 8.08 -17.58 -9.36
CA ILE A 476 8.67 -18.70 -10.11
C ILE A 476 9.65 -18.18 -11.16
N PRO A 477 10.90 -17.90 -10.81
CA PRO A 477 11.94 -17.46 -11.74
C PRO A 477 12.59 -18.68 -12.46
N ASP A 478 11.81 -19.44 -13.23
CA ASP A 478 12.28 -20.62 -13.98
C ASP A 478 12.23 -20.33 -15.48
N ALA A 479 13.36 -20.48 -16.17
CA ALA A 479 13.52 -20.18 -17.59
C ALA A 479 12.67 -21.07 -18.52
N ARG A 480 12.20 -22.21 -18.04
CA ARG A 480 11.31 -23.10 -18.79
C ARG A 480 9.88 -22.59 -18.88
N VAL A 481 9.50 -21.59 -18.07
CA VAL A 481 8.14 -21.06 -18.00
C VAL A 481 7.98 -19.87 -18.92
N VAL A 482 7.03 -19.97 -19.83
CA VAL A 482 6.60 -18.88 -20.72
C VAL A 482 5.27 -18.34 -20.22
N TRP A 483 5.29 -17.11 -19.74
CA TRP A 483 4.12 -16.43 -19.22
C TRP A 483 3.42 -15.63 -20.32
N ALA A 484 2.13 -15.84 -20.53
CA ALA A 484 1.37 -15.15 -21.56
C ALA A 484 -0.05 -14.77 -21.09
N GLN A 485 -0.50 -13.59 -21.49
CA GLN A 485 -1.86 -13.14 -21.18
C GLN A 485 -2.81 -13.60 -22.29
N HIS A 486 -3.66 -14.59 -22.00
CA HIS A 486 -4.64 -15.13 -22.94
C HIS A 486 -5.94 -15.54 -22.26
N ASP A 487 -7.02 -15.52 -23.03
CA ASP A 487 -8.31 -16.12 -22.64
C ASP A 487 -8.24 -17.64 -22.91
N ILE A 488 -8.45 -18.44 -21.87
CA ILE A 488 -8.41 -19.91 -21.97
C ILE A 488 -9.57 -20.51 -22.77
N THR A 489 -10.58 -19.70 -23.12
CA THR A 489 -11.68 -20.08 -24.00
C THR A 489 -11.38 -19.84 -25.49
N SER A 490 -10.19 -19.28 -25.81
CA SER A 490 -9.70 -19.01 -27.17
C SER A 490 -8.18 -18.93 -27.14
N LEU A 491 -7.52 -20.09 -27.11
CA LEU A 491 -6.08 -20.20 -26.98
C LEU A 491 -5.36 -19.97 -28.32
N PRO A 492 -4.29 -19.16 -28.37
CA PRO A 492 -3.56 -18.88 -29.62
C PRO A 492 -2.55 -19.98 -29.99
N TYR A 493 -2.73 -21.19 -29.48
CA TYR A 493 -1.85 -22.31 -29.75
C TYR A 493 -2.43 -23.21 -30.86
N PRO A 494 -1.58 -23.80 -31.71
CA PRO A 494 -2.03 -24.74 -32.74
C PRO A 494 -2.71 -25.98 -32.15
N ASP A 495 -3.49 -26.66 -32.96
CA ASP A 495 -4.05 -27.96 -32.63
C ASP A 495 -2.93 -28.98 -32.36
N ALA A 496 -3.15 -29.89 -31.42
CA ALA A 496 -2.22 -30.95 -31.08
C ALA A 496 -0.78 -30.48 -30.78
N SER A 497 -0.61 -29.29 -30.13
CA SER A 497 0.68 -28.64 -29.89
C SER A 497 1.24 -28.88 -28.50
N VAL A 498 0.43 -29.30 -27.52
CA VAL A 498 0.87 -29.53 -26.13
C VAL A 498 0.65 -30.97 -25.67
N ASP A 499 1.50 -31.47 -24.79
CA ASP A 499 1.45 -32.85 -24.29
C ASP A 499 0.46 -32.99 -23.12
N VAL A 500 0.42 -32.02 -22.22
CA VAL A 500 -0.47 -32.02 -21.04
C VAL A 500 -1.04 -30.64 -20.83
N VAL A 501 -2.34 -30.54 -20.57
CA VAL A 501 -3.01 -29.35 -20.06
C VAL A 501 -3.34 -29.54 -18.59
N VAL A 502 -2.97 -28.58 -17.75
CA VAL A 502 -3.34 -28.49 -16.34
C VAL A 502 -4.19 -27.23 -16.16
N SER A 503 -5.30 -27.32 -15.42
CA SER A 503 -6.13 -26.13 -15.07
C SER A 503 -6.69 -26.31 -13.67
N THR A 504 -6.50 -25.36 -12.77
CA THR A 504 -6.88 -25.52 -11.36
C THR A 504 -7.72 -24.37 -10.87
N TRP A 505 -8.91 -24.70 -10.37
CA TRP A 505 -9.87 -23.74 -9.80
C TRP A 505 -10.15 -22.51 -10.70
N THR A 506 -10.16 -22.73 -12.00
CA THR A 506 -10.37 -21.71 -13.04
C THR A 506 -11.74 -21.88 -13.73
N LEU A 507 -12.14 -23.14 -13.97
CA LEU A 507 -13.34 -23.44 -14.77
C LEU A 507 -14.63 -22.90 -14.14
N GLU A 508 -14.73 -22.89 -12.82
CA GLU A 508 -15.87 -22.33 -12.08
C GLU A 508 -16.00 -20.81 -12.19
N THR A 509 -14.99 -20.14 -12.68
CA THR A 509 -15.02 -18.68 -12.89
C THR A 509 -15.63 -18.31 -14.25
N LEU A 510 -15.75 -19.27 -15.15
CA LEU A 510 -16.22 -19.07 -16.50
C LEU A 510 -17.75 -19.17 -16.62
N PRO A 511 -18.38 -18.37 -17.47
CA PRO A 511 -19.80 -18.51 -17.80
C PRO A 511 -20.12 -19.87 -18.44
N ASP A 512 -19.25 -20.34 -19.35
CA ASP A 512 -19.35 -21.66 -19.98
C ASP A 512 -18.00 -22.41 -19.87
N PRO A 513 -17.83 -23.26 -18.83
CA PRO A 513 -16.63 -24.06 -18.65
C PRO A 513 -16.35 -25.03 -19.82
N ARG A 514 -17.37 -25.47 -20.54
CA ARG A 514 -17.22 -26.42 -21.66
C ARG A 514 -16.45 -25.81 -22.81
N ARG A 515 -16.54 -24.52 -23.02
CA ARG A 515 -15.78 -23.82 -24.06
C ARG A 515 -14.28 -23.89 -23.81
N ALA A 516 -13.85 -23.71 -22.57
CA ALA A 516 -12.42 -23.86 -22.21
C ALA A 516 -11.95 -25.31 -22.38
N VAL A 517 -12.73 -26.30 -21.95
CA VAL A 517 -12.34 -27.70 -22.09
C VAL A 517 -12.29 -28.13 -23.56
N ARG A 518 -13.15 -27.60 -24.46
CA ARG A 518 -13.00 -27.81 -25.92
C ARG A 518 -11.66 -27.27 -26.45
N GLU A 519 -11.25 -26.08 -26.02
CA GLU A 519 -9.95 -25.52 -26.38
C GLU A 519 -8.79 -26.37 -25.82
N PHE A 520 -8.90 -26.90 -24.61
CA PHE A 520 -7.91 -27.81 -24.06
C PHE A 520 -7.79 -29.08 -24.90
N LEU A 521 -8.91 -29.66 -25.34
CA LEU A 521 -8.93 -30.83 -26.20
C LEU A 521 -8.43 -30.55 -27.62
N ARG A 522 -8.60 -29.34 -28.13
CA ARG A 522 -8.06 -28.91 -29.42
C ARG A 522 -6.54 -28.84 -29.40
N VAL A 523 -5.96 -28.16 -28.40
CA VAL A 523 -4.51 -27.92 -28.35
C VAL A 523 -3.70 -29.12 -27.90
N ILE A 524 -4.34 -30.10 -27.22
CA ILE A 524 -3.64 -31.30 -26.72
C ILE A 524 -3.37 -32.30 -27.85
N LYS A 525 -2.21 -33.00 -27.81
CA LYS A 525 -1.86 -34.09 -28.71
C LYS A 525 -2.78 -35.28 -28.49
N ASP A 526 -2.84 -36.22 -29.45
CA ASP A 526 -3.77 -37.36 -29.41
C ASP A 526 -3.47 -38.36 -28.27
N ASP A 527 -2.21 -38.45 -27.82
CA ASP A 527 -1.82 -39.26 -26.66
C ASP A 527 -1.71 -38.46 -25.36
N GLY A 528 -2.11 -37.18 -25.40
CA GLY A 528 -1.97 -36.24 -24.30
C GLY A 528 -3.08 -36.37 -23.24
N PHE A 529 -2.92 -35.58 -22.14
CA PHE A 529 -3.83 -35.56 -21.00
C PHE A 529 -4.29 -34.14 -20.68
N VAL A 530 -5.58 -33.99 -20.34
CA VAL A 530 -6.11 -32.80 -19.68
C VAL A 530 -6.42 -33.13 -18.22
N ILE A 531 -5.82 -32.39 -17.31
CA ILE A 531 -6.00 -32.57 -15.87
C ILE A 531 -6.55 -31.27 -15.32
N TYR A 532 -7.75 -31.29 -14.74
CA TYR A 532 -8.33 -30.06 -14.15
C TYR A 532 -8.97 -30.33 -12.80
N ALA A 533 -8.85 -29.33 -11.92
CA ALA A 533 -9.47 -29.32 -10.61
C ALA A 533 -10.46 -28.16 -10.51
N PHE A 534 -11.57 -28.37 -9.81
CA PHE A 534 -12.62 -27.35 -9.62
C PHE A 534 -13.38 -27.57 -8.32
N SER A 535 -14.11 -26.53 -7.90
CA SER A 535 -15.04 -26.57 -6.78
C SER A 535 -16.37 -27.19 -7.22
N ALA A 536 -16.70 -28.36 -6.67
CA ALA A 536 -17.90 -29.11 -7.04
C ALA A 536 -19.00 -28.93 -5.99
N ARG A 537 -20.26 -28.81 -6.42
CA ARG A 537 -21.40 -28.69 -5.52
C ARG A 537 -21.83 -30.07 -5.05
N PRO A 538 -21.82 -30.35 -3.72
CA PRO A 538 -22.31 -31.62 -3.16
C PRO A 538 -23.81 -31.82 -3.44
N ALA A 539 -24.21 -33.08 -3.66
CA ALA A 539 -25.60 -33.41 -3.99
C ALA A 539 -26.53 -33.22 -2.79
N ALA A 540 -26.07 -33.50 -1.56
CA ALA A 540 -26.85 -33.45 -0.31
C ALA A 540 -25.93 -33.22 0.90
N GLY A 541 -26.51 -32.99 2.07
CA GLY A 541 -25.81 -32.91 3.37
C GLY A 541 -25.46 -31.52 3.82
N LEU A 542 -24.75 -31.43 4.96
CA LEU A 542 -24.25 -30.18 5.55
C LEU A 542 -23.29 -29.46 4.62
N GLU A 543 -22.54 -30.19 3.80
CA GLU A 543 -21.59 -29.68 2.81
C GLU A 543 -22.30 -28.83 1.75
N ARG A 544 -23.54 -29.15 1.40
CA ARG A 544 -24.35 -28.33 0.48
C ARG A 544 -24.73 -26.99 1.10
N LEU A 545 -25.05 -26.99 2.41
CA LEU A 545 -25.31 -25.76 3.15
C LEU A 545 -24.01 -24.91 3.25
N TYR A 546 -22.89 -25.56 3.54
CA TYR A 546 -21.58 -24.92 3.60
C TYR A 546 -21.16 -24.32 2.25
N ALA A 547 -21.37 -25.06 1.14
CA ALA A 547 -21.12 -24.53 -0.20
C ALA A 547 -21.98 -23.28 -0.48
N ARG A 548 -23.26 -23.28 -0.09
CA ARG A 548 -24.13 -22.09 -0.23
C ARG A 548 -23.66 -20.90 0.60
N LEU A 549 -23.22 -21.12 1.83
CA LEU A 549 -22.69 -20.07 2.70
C LEU A 549 -21.40 -19.48 2.13
N ILE A 550 -20.52 -20.32 1.59
CA ILE A 550 -19.30 -19.88 0.89
C ILE A 550 -19.68 -19.06 -0.36
N GLU A 551 -20.60 -19.53 -1.19
CA GLU A 551 -21.06 -18.79 -2.37
C GLU A 551 -21.64 -17.43 -2.00
N GLN A 552 -22.44 -17.36 -0.95
CA GLN A 552 -23.02 -16.10 -0.46
C GLN A 552 -21.96 -15.15 0.12
N SER A 553 -20.96 -15.68 0.84
CA SER A 553 -19.86 -14.90 1.39
C SER A 553 -18.80 -14.55 0.32
N SER A 554 -18.56 -15.43 -0.64
CA SER A 554 -17.57 -15.27 -1.70
C SER A 554 -18.09 -14.54 -2.93
N ALA A 555 -19.42 -14.44 -3.10
CA ALA A 555 -20.02 -13.58 -4.15
C ALA A 555 -19.55 -12.12 -4.06
N ALA A 556 -19.06 -11.70 -2.90
CA ALA A 556 -18.44 -10.37 -2.70
C ALA A 556 -16.90 -10.37 -2.86
N THR A 557 -16.23 -11.53 -2.82
CA THR A 557 -14.75 -11.59 -2.71
C THR A 557 -14.06 -12.57 -3.66
N LEU A 558 -14.72 -13.66 -4.06
CA LEU A 558 -14.16 -14.71 -4.93
C LEU A 558 -15.22 -15.10 -5.95
N HIS A 559 -15.08 -14.76 -7.22
CA HIS A 559 -16.06 -15.05 -8.27
C HIS A 559 -16.22 -16.54 -8.60
N GLY A 560 -15.62 -17.44 -7.80
CA GLY A 560 -15.80 -18.87 -7.92
C GLY A 560 -17.15 -19.32 -7.39
N ARG A 561 -17.88 -20.06 -8.21
CA ARG A 561 -19.10 -20.79 -7.83
C ARG A 561 -18.80 -22.27 -7.76
N PHE A 562 -19.61 -23.01 -7.01
CA PHE A 562 -19.50 -24.46 -7.04
C PHE A 562 -20.24 -25.00 -8.29
N LEU A 563 -19.52 -25.69 -9.20
CA LEU A 563 -20.12 -26.25 -10.40
C LEU A 563 -21.14 -27.34 -10.04
N GLN A 564 -22.34 -27.21 -10.60
CA GLN A 564 -23.36 -28.24 -10.45
C GLN A 564 -23.01 -29.48 -11.31
N PRO A 565 -23.55 -30.66 -11.00
CA PRO A 565 -23.28 -31.86 -11.79
C PRO A 565 -23.54 -31.69 -13.29
N ALA A 566 -24.58 -30.95 -13.69
CA ALA A 566 -24.92 -30.69 -15.08
C ALA A 566 -23.97 -29.69 -15.78
N GLU A 567 -23.22 -28.90 -15.02
CA GLU A 567 -22.26 -27.92 -15.53
C GLU A 567 -20.84 -28.48 -15.62
N GLN A 568 -20.58 -29.64 -15.04
CA GLN A 568 -19.26 -30.27 -15.01
C GLN A 568 -18.91 -30.78 -16.41
N PRO A 569 -17.85 -30.28 -17.05
CA PRO A 569 -17.54 -30.64 -18.42
C PRO A 569 -16.88 -32.03 -18.49
N TYR A 570 -17.38 -32.92 -19.33
CA TYR A 570 -16.77 -34.20 -19.75
C TYR A 570 -16.32 -35.16 -18.63
N HIS A 571 -16.88 -35.05 -17.41
CA HIS A 571 -16.51 -35.90 -16.27
C HIS A 571 -17.02 -37.34 -16.37
N ASP A 572 -18.05 -37.56 -17.17
CA ASP A 572 -18.74 -38.85 -17.41
C ASP A 572 -18.41 -39.51 -18.75
N CYS A 573 -17.46 -38.93 -19.49
CA CYS A 573 -16.89 -39.49 -20.70
C CYS A 573 -16.17 -40.82 -20.37
N GLY A 574 -16.39 -41.88 -21.15
CA GLY A 574 -15.82 -43.23 -20.92
C GLY A 574 -14.28 -43.31 -20.86
N ARG A 575 -13.55 -42.21 -21.14
CA ARG A 575 -12.10 -42.05 -21.01
C ARG A 575 -11.72 -40.97 -20.00
N SER A 576 -12.67 -40.57 -19.13
CA SER A 576 -12.42 -39.67 -18.03
C SER A 576 -12.42 -40.40 -16.69
N ARG A 577 -11.66 -39.87 -15.74
CA ARG A 577 -11.72 -40.29 -14.34
C ARG A 577 -11.98 -39.08 -13.47
N LEU A 578 -13.11 -39.09 -12.77
CA LEU A 578 -13.49 -38.12 -11.78
C LEU A 578 -13.12 -38.60 -10.37
N MET A 579 -12.42 -37.80 -9.60
CA MET A 579 -12.10 -38.00 -8.20
C MET A 579 -12.72 -36.87 -7.36
N LYS A 580 -13.42 -37.18 -6.29
CA LYS A 580 -14.05 -36.22 -5.39
C LYS A 580 -13.35 -36.21 -4.03
N PHE A 581 -13.17 -35.05 -3.47
CA PHE A 581 -12.49 -34.79 -2.21
C PHE A 581 -13.32 -33.89 -1.31
N ALA A 582 -13.03 -33.86 -0.01
CA ALA A 582 -13.73 -33.07 0.98
C ALA A 582 -15.26 -33.20 0.87
N ASN A 583 -15.75 -34.43 0.91
CA ASN A 583 -17.18 -34.78 0.80
C ASN A 583 -17.86 -34.20 -0.45
N GLY A 584 -17.10 -34.06 -1.54
CA GLY A 584 -17.58 -33.54 -2.83
C GLY A 584 -17.47 -32.05 -3.04
N LEU A 585 -16.81 -31.31 -2.15
CA LEU A 585 -16.55 -29.89 -2.32
C LEU A 585 -15.43 -29.58 -3.33
N ALA A 586 -14.49 -30.49 -3.53
CA ALA A 586 -13.44 -30.41 -4.52
C ALA A 586 -13.45 -31.65 -5.44
N ALA A 587 -13.14 -31.45 -6.71
CA ALA A 587 -13.05 -32.53 -7.68
C ALA A 587 -11.83 -32.36 -8.59
N VAL A 588 -11.24 -33.49 -9.00
CA VAL A 588 -10.17 -33.56 -9.99
C VAL A 588 -10.62 -34.50 -11.11
N VAL A 589 -10.44 -34.06 -12.34
CA VAL A 589 -10.76 -34.84 -13.54
C VAL A 589 -9.51 -35.01 -14.38
N VAL A 590 -9.34 -36.24 -14.89
CA VAL A 590 -8.33 -36.56 -15.91
C VAL A 590 -9.05 -37.01 -17.17
N LEU A 591 -8.76 -36.37 -18.28
CA LEU A 591 -9.27 -36.73 -19.60
C LEU A 591 -8.11 -37.19 -20.50
N ARG A 592 -8.34 -38.21 -21.29
CA ARG A 592 -7.53 -38.52 -22.49
C ARG A 592 -8.28 -38.07 -23.73
N LYS A 593 -7.54 -37.54 -24.73
CA LYS A 593 -8.17 -37.20 -26.01
C LYS A 593 -8.71 -38.47 -26.66
N CYS A 594 -9.96 -38.42 -27.03
CA CYS A 594 -10.61 -39.44 -27.83
C CYS A 594 -10.91 -38.83 -29.18
N CYS A 595 -10.64 -39.45 -30.26
CA CYS A 595 -11.00 -39.15 -31.67
C CYS A 595 -11.76 -37.83 -31.89
N SER A 596 -11.61 -37.19 -33.03
CA SER A 596 -12.03 -35.81 -33.38
C SER A 596 -13.28 -35.26 -32.63
N VAL A 597 -13.17 -34.05 -32.11
CA VAL A 597 -14.25 -33.29 -31.45
C VAL A 597 -15.46 -33.08 -32.41
N ASP A 598 -15.27 -33.28 -33.68
CA ASP A 598 -16.25 -33.07 -34.76
C ASP A 598 -17.01 -34.35 -35.19
N ASP A 599 -16.72 -35.49 -34.56
CA ASP A 599 -17.49 -36.73 -34.84
C ASP A 599 -18.82 -36.67 -34.05
N PRO A 600 -19.97 -36.52 -34.71
CA PRO A 600 -21.29 -36.47 -34.09
C PRO A 600 -21.65 -37.78 -33.36
N HIS A 601 -20.92 -38.86 -33.60
CA HIS A 601 -21.07 -40.19 -32.93
C HIS A 601 -19.99 -40.44 -31.89
N SER A 602 -19.12 -39.48 -31.61
CA SER A 602 -18.07 -39.61 -30.61
C SER A 602 -18.69 -39.91 -29.23
N PRO A 603 -18.24 -40.98 -28.52
CA PRO A 603 -18.69 -41.27 -27.18
C PRO A 603 -18.36 -40.18 -26.15
N CYS A 604 -17.64 -39.14 -26.55
CA CYS A 604 -17.28 -38.00 -25.73
C CYS A 604 -18.27 -36.84 -25.82
N LEU A 605 -19.27 -36.87 -26.69
CA LEU A 605 -20.37 -35.91 -26.70
C LEU A 605 -21.33 -36.26 -25.56
N PRO A 606 -21.79 -35.28 -24.75
CA PRO A 606 -22.79 -35.54 -23.72
C PRO A 606 -24.03 -36.10 -24.39
N THR A 607 -24.44 -37.30 -24.01
CA THR A 607 -25.70 -37.89 -24.40
C THR A 607 -26.81 -36.95 -23.94
N GLN A 608 -27.41 -36.23 -24.89
CA GLN A 608 -28.61 -35.47 -24.65
C GLN A 608 -29.67 -36.47 -24.15
N LEU A 609 -30.13 -36.24 -22.90
CA LEU A 609 -31.46 -36.59 -22.38
C LEU A 609 -32.10 -37.85 -23.00
N ARG A 610 -31.71 -39.00 -22.53
CA ARG A 610 -32.66 -40.10 -22.44
C ARG A 610 -33.28 -40.10 -21.04
N ASN A 611 -34.55 -39.64 -20.99
CA ASN A 611 -35.48 -39.95 -19.92
C ASN A 611 -35.54 -41.47 -19.75
N GLU A 612 -34.92 -41.98 -18.69
CA GLU A 612 -35.38 -43.22 -18.09
C GLU A 612 -34.96 -43.25 -16.62
N THR A 613 -35.94 -43.03 -15.79
CA THR A 613 -35.98 -43.42 -14.40
C THR A 613 -35.67 -44.92 -14.25
N LYS A 614 -34.50 -45.24 -13.71
CA LYS A 614 -34.30 -46.53 -13.04
C LYS A 614 -33.52 -46.35 -11.74
N LYS A 615 -34.24 -46.63 -10.65
CA LYS A 615 -33.74 -46.89 -9.30
C LYS A 615 -32.63 -47.92 -9.34
N HIS A 616 -31.42 -47.57 -8.88
CA HIS A 616 -30.56 -48.56 -8.21
C HIS A 616 -29.74 -47.86 -7.13
N SER A 617 -30.04 -48.22 -5.91
CA SER A 617 -29.21 -48.01 -4.73
C SER A 617 -27.91 -48.82 -4.87
N GLY A 618 -26.79 -48.12 -5.02
CA GLY A 618 -25.46 -48.71 -5.02
C GLY A 618 -24.53 -47.97 -4.06
N ARG A 619 -24.19 -48.61 -2.96
CA ARG A 619 -23.18 -48.14 -1.99
C ARG A 619 -21.89 -47.82 -2.67
N ILE A 620 -21.42 -46.58 -2.51
CA ILE A 620 -20.11 -46.12 -2.97
C ILE A 620 -19.05 -46.78 -2.07
N ARG A 621 -18.31 -47.72 -2.61
CA ARG A 621 -17.09 -48.24 -1.97
C ARG A 621 -15.98 -47.18 -2.08
N VAL A 622 -15.50 -46.76 -0.94
CA VAL A 622 -14.21 -46.06 -0.82
C VAL A 622 -13.13 -47.08 -1.20
N ALA A 623 -12.48 -46.89 -2.32
CA ALA A 623 -11.30 -47.67 -2.68
C ALA A 623 -10.09 -47.14 -1.91
N THR A 624 -9.85 -47.67 -0.73
CA THR A 624 -8.54 -47.77 -0.11
C THR A 624 -7.85 -48.98 -0.75
N ALA A 625 -6.92 -48.78 -1.64
CA ALA A 625 -5.84 -49.70 -1.93
C ALA A 625 -4.77 -49.03 -2.75
N ILE A 626 -3.65 -48.86 -2.11
CA ILE A 626 -2.32 -48.76 -2.68
C ILE A 626 -1.76 -50.20 -2.76
N PRO A 627 -1.01 -50.57 -3.76
CA PRO A 627 0.42 -50.51 -3.65
C PRO A 627 1.07 -49.48 -4.56
#